data_23372e8dd498ec59bdb349bdda62efe5
#
_entry.id   23372e8dd498ec59bdb349bdda62efe5
#
_cell.length_a   1.000
_cell.length_b   1.000
_cell.length_c   1.000
_cell.angle_alpha   90.00
_cell.angle_beta   90.00
_cell.angle_gamma   90.00
#
_symmetry.space_group_name_H-M   'P 1'
#
loop_
_entity.id
_entity.type
_entity.pdbx_description
1 polymer ?
#
loop_
_entity_poly.entity_id
_entity_poly.type
_entity_poly.pdbx_seq_one_letter_code
_entity_poly.pdbx_strand_id
1 'polypeptide(L)'
;AVMRWLADALYRRNIEFDMVSSGERDFSAYDFLVVPALYAASDDLLGALDRYVAEGGHLIATFRIGFADEQLKIHHDVQPHLLGRCLGIHYDQFTYPKNVRIATTDGRSALTHDWMELVTCDTATPLAHYDHPFRGSYAAVTENAYQKGSALYLGAFFDDELLEPLLVSY
;
A
#
# COMPACT_ATOMS: atom_id res chain seq x y z
N ALA A 1 3.58 10.37 10.60
CA ALA A 1 4.80 9.84 9.96
C ALA A 1 4.53 9.44 8.50
N VAL A 2 3.64 8.45 8.23
CA VAL A 2 3.43 7.88 6.87
C VAL A 2 2.89 8.90 5.86
N MET A 3 1.88 9.69 6.23
CA MET A 3 1.36 10.76 5.36
C MET A 3 2.47 11.74 4.93
N ARG A 4 3.29 12.17 5.88
CA ARG A 4 4.41 13.06 5.59
C ARG A 4 5.45 12.41 4.68
N TRP A 5 5.77 11.13 4.91
CA TRP A 5 6.68 10.36 4.09
C TRP A 5 6.26 10.36 2.60
N LEU A 6 4.99 10.09 2.33
CA LEU A 6 4.45 10.13 0.96
C LEU A 6 4.37 11.56 0.40
N ALA A 7 3.87 12.51 1.18
CA ALA A 7 3.75 13.91 0.75
C ALA A 7 5.12 14.54 0.43
N ASP A 8 6.13 14.31 1.27
CA ASP A 8 7.49 14.80 1.05
C ASP A 8 8.10 14.19 -0.24
N ALA A 9 7.83 12.90 -0.51
CA ALA A 9 8.30 12.24 -1.74
C ALA A 9 7.63 12.82 -3.00
N LEU A 10 6.33 13.06 -2.98
CA LEU A 10 5.60 13.72 -4.08
C LEU A 10 6.10 15.16 -4.30
N TYR A 11 6.23 15.92 -3.21
CA TYR A 11 6.71 17.30 -3.26
C TYR A 11 8.11 17.42 -3.88
N ARG A 12 9.06 16.55 -3.48
CA ARG A 12 10.42 16.54 -4.06
C ARG A 12 10.43 16.23 -5.55
N ARG A 13 9.40 15.59 -6.07
CA ARG A 13 9.23 15.28 -7.50
C ARG A 13 8.37 16.28 -8.24
N ASN A 14 7.98 17.40 -7.59
CA ASN A 14 7.07 18.42 -8.13
C ASN A 14 5.73 17.84 -8.62
N ILE A 15 5.23 16.82 -7.94
CA ILE A 15 3.90 16.25 -8.17
C ILE A 15 2.92 17.00 -7.28
N GLU A 16 2.00 17.73 -7.90
CA GLU A 16 0.92 18.42 -7.20
C GLU A 16 -0.11 17.42 -6.68
N PHE A 17 -0.66 17.68 -5.50
CA PHE A 17 -1.70 16.83 -4.91
C PHE A 17 -2.66 17.64 -4.03
N ASP A 18 -3.88 17.16 -3.95
CA ASP A 18 -4.91 17.65 -3.04
C ASP A 18 -5.03 16.75 -1.81
N MET A 19 -5.49 17.33 -0.71
CA MET A 19 -5.84 16.58 0.50
C MET A 19 -7.34 16.30 0.51
N VAL A 20 -7.70 15.02 0.42
CA VAL A 20 -9.10 14.58 0.38
C VAL A 20 -9.55 14.09 1.76
N SER A 21 -10.77 14.44 2.16
CA SER A 21 -11.35 13.99 3.43
C SER A 21 -11.71 12.51 3.38
N SER A 22 -11.57 11.80 4.50
CA SER A 22 -12.06 10.42 4.67
C SER A 22 -13.59 10.28 4.59
N GLY A 23 -14.31 11.39 4.55
CA GLY A 23 -15.75 11.43 4.27
C GLY A 23 -16.11 11.34 2.80
N GLU A 24 -15.16 11.55 1.89
CA GLU A 24 -15.38 11.47 0.44
C GLU A 24 -15.60 10.01 0.00
N ARG A 25 -16.41 9.84 -1.03
CA ARG A 25 -16.72 8.54 -1.64
C ARG A 25 -16.62 8.56 -3.17
N ASP A 26 -16.57 9.74 -3.76
CA ASP A 26 -16.38 9.93 -5.19
C ASP A 26 -14.96 10.44 -5.46
N PHE A 27 -14.11 9.55 -5.93
CA PHE A 27 -12.72 9.83 -6.25
C PHE A 27 -12.48 9.96 -7.76
N SER A 28 -13.56 10.01 -8.57
CA SER A 28 -13.48 9.98 -10.05
C SER A 28 -12.76 11.19 -10.67
N ALA A 29 -12.58 12.27 -9.89
CA ALA A 29 -11.83 13.45 -10.33
C ALA A 29 -10.30 13.27 -10.31
N TYR A 30 -9.79 12.18 -9.71
CA TYR A 30 -8.37 11.93 -9.53
C TYR A 30 -7.94 10.71 -10.34
N ASP A 31 -6.85 10.82 -11.08
CA ASP A 31 -6.21 9.69 -11.77
C ASP A 31 -5.50 8.78 -10.78
N PHE A 32 -4.86 9.37 -9.76
CA PHE A 32 -4.15 8.67 -8.70
C PHE A 32 -4.70 9.03 -7.32
N LEU A 33 -4.87 8.03 -6.48
CA LEU A 33 -5.27 8.20 -5.08
C LEU A 33 -4.23 7.57 -4.16
N VAL A 34 -3.65 8.37 -3.28
CA VAL A 34 -2.64 7.91 -2.31
C VAL A 34 -3.30 7.80 -0.94
N VAL A 35 -3.30 6.59 -0.37
CA VAL A 35 -3.95 6.30 0.92
C VAL A 35 -2.90 5.84 1.94
N PRO A 36 -2.43 6.75 2.82
CA PRO A 36 -1.43 6.44 3.83
C PRO A 36 -2.07 5.77 5.05
N ALA A 37 -1.56 4.61 5.45
CA ALA A 37 -1.83 3.90 6.71
C ALA A 37 -3.25 4.11 7.28
N LEU A 38 -4.28 3.92 6.47
CA LEU A 38 -5.69 4.06 6.85
C LEU A 38 -6.10 2.88 7.76
N TYR A 39 -5.65 2.93 9.01
CA TYR A 39 -5.81 1.84 9.98
C TYR A 39 -7.27 1.49 10.25
N ALA A 40 -8.08 2.49 10.55
CA ALA A 40 -9.51 2.33 10.80
C ALA A 40 -10.33 2.97 9.70
N ALA A 41 -11.23 2.22 9.10
CA ALA A 41 -12.09 2.69 8.02
C ALA A 41 -13.42 1.94 8.03
N SER A 42 -14.48 2.62 7.58
CA SER A 42 -15.76 1.95 7.33
C SER A 42 -15.68 1.05 6.08
N ASP A 43 -16.48 0.00 6.07
CA ASP A 43 -16.65 -0.84 4.89
C ASP A 43 -17.12 -0.04 3.66
N ASP A 44 -17.90 1.01 3.90
CA ASP A 44 -18.36 1.92 2.85
C ASP A 44 -17.18 2.69 2.21
N LEU A 45 -16.23 3.19 2.99
CA LEU A 45 -15.02 3.82 2.47
C LEU A 45 -14.14 2.81 1.73
N LEU A 46 -13.90 1.63 2.31
CA LEU A 46 -13.10 0.59 1.67
C LEU A 46 -13.76 0.12 0.36
N GLY A 47 -15.08 -0.02 0.33
CA GLY A 47 -15.83 -0.32 -0.89
C GLY A 47 -15.77 0.80 -1.94
N ALA A 48 -15.69 2.07 -1.53
CA ALA A 48 -15.49 3.18 -2.45
C ALA A 48 -14.08 3.16 -3.09
N LEU A 49 -13.04 2.79 -2.32
CA LEU A 49 -11.68 2.60 -2.84
C LEU A 49 -11.62 1.44 -3.84
N ASP A 50 -12.26 0.30 -3.53
CA ASP A 50 -12.34 -0.85 -4.45
C ASP A 50 -13.02 -0.46 -5.78
N ARG A 51 -14.17 0.23 -5.72
CA ARG A 51 -14.87 0.72 -6.91
C ARG A 51 -14.04 1.71 -7.71
N TYR A 52 -13.36 2.64 -7.06
CA TYR A 52 -12.49 3.60 -7.73
C TYR A 52 -11.45 2.91 -8.61
N VAL A 53 -10.78 1.87 -8.09
CA VAL A 53 -9.81 1.10 -8.88
C VAL A 53 -10.51 0.30 -9.98
N ALA A 54 -11.64 -0.36 -9.67
CA ALA A 54 -12.39 -1.15 -10.65
C ALA A 54 -12.85 -0.31 -11.85
N GLU A 55 -13.12 0.98 -11.65
CA GLU A 55 -13.57 1.92 -12.67
C GLU A 55 -12.44 2.57 -13.48
N GLY A 56 -11.18 2.35 -13.09
CA GLY A 56 -10.01 2.78 -13.85
C GLY A 56 -9.03 3.68 -13.09
N GLY A 57 -9.28 3.95 -11.81
CA GLY A 57 -8.36 4.72 -10.96
C GLY A 57 -7.11 3.93 -10.57
N HIS A 58 -6.07 4.66 -10.17
CA HIS A 58 -4.81 4.10 -9.71
C HIS A 58 -4.63 4.36 -8.22
N LEU A 59 -4.62 3.30 -7.42
CA LEU A 59 -4.52 3.37 -5.97
C LEU A 59 -3.09 3.09 -5.50
N ILE A 60 -2.53 3.98 -4.70
CA ILE A 60 -1.29 3.74 -3.95
C ILE A 60 -1.68 3.60 -2.48
N ALA A 61 -1.65 2.37 -1.97
CA ALA A 61 -2.00 2.06 -0.60
C ALA A 61 -0.78 1.63 0.21
N THR A 62 -0.78 1.97 1.50
CA THR A 62 0.31 1.56 2.38
C THR A 62 -0.19 0.57 3.42
N PHE A 63 0.77 -0.08 4.09
CA PHE A 63 0.55 -0.98 5.21
C PHE A 63 -0.52 -0.49 6.20
N ARG A 64 -1.17 -1.43 6.88
CA ARG A 64 -2.25 -1.22 7.86
C ARG A 64 -3.54 -0.62 7.28
N ILE A 65 -3.74 -0.68 5.96
CA ILE A 65 -4.99 -0.21 5.37
C ILE A 65 -6.15 -1.15 5.73
N GLY A 66 -7.28 -0.58 6.18
CA GLY A 66 -8.49 -1.33 6.48
C GLY A 66 -8.32 -2.41 7.56
N PHE A 67 -7.43 -2.18 8.53
CA PHE A 67 -7.12 -3.17 9.58
C PHE A 67 -8.23 -3.29 10.62
N ALA A 68 -8.92 -2.20 10.91
CA ALA A 68 -10.00 -2.12 11.88
C ALA A 68 -11.19 -1.31 11.34
N ASP A 69 -12.35 -1.53 11.94
CA ASP A 69 -13.55 -0.71 11.71
C ASP A 69 -13.46 0.67 12.40
N GLU A 70 -14.48 1.50 12.23
CA GLU A 70 -14.56 2.84 12.82
C GLU A 70 -14.58 2.85 14.34
N GLN A 71 -14.94 1.74 14.99
CA GLN A 71 -14.89 1.53 16.44
C GLN A 71 -13.56 0.95 16.92
N LEU A 72 -12.55 0.87 16.03
CA LEU A 72 -11.24 0.29 16.29
C LEU A 72 -11.26 -1.23 16.59
N LYS A 73 -12.32 -1.92 16.18
CA LYS A 73 -12.40 -3.36 16.27
C LYS A 73 -11.70 -3.96 15.05
N ILE A 74 -10.71 -4.80 15.30
CA ILE A 74 -9.96 -5.49 14.25
C ILE A 74 -10.88 -6.44 13.48
N HIS A 75 -10.80 -6.41 12.15
CA HIS A 75 -11.52 -7.36 11.31
C HIS A 75 -11.04 -8.80 11.57
N HIS A 76 -11.98 -9.76 11.49
CA HIS A 76 -11.70 -11.17 11.80
C HIS A 76 -11.23 -11.97 10.57
N ASP A 77 -11.42 -11.42 9.39
CA ASP A 77 -11.02 -12.02 8.13
C ASP A 77 -9.54 -11.72 7.84
N VAL A 78 -9.07 -12.31 6.76
CA VAL A 78 -7.68 -12.13 6.32
C VAL A 78 -7.47 -10.70 5.82
N GLN A 79 -6.36 -10.10 6.25
CA GLN A 79 -6.01 -8.73 5.86
C GLN A 79 -5.47 -8.67 4.42
N PRO A 80 -5.67 -7.56 3.72
CA PRO A 80 -6.38 -6.34 4.12
C PRO A 80 -7.89 -6.41 3.79
N HIS A 81 -8.69 -6.94 4.68
CA HIS A 81 -10.16 -6.97 4.67
C HIS A 81 -10.78 -6.88 3.25
N LEU A 82 -11.69 -5.96 2.97
CA LEU A 82 -12.37 -5.80 1.66
C LEU A 82 -11.42 -5.46 0.50
N LEU A 83 -10.23 -4.93 0.77
CA LEU A 83 -9.28 -4.52 -0.27
C LEU A 83 -8.38 -5.64 -0.80
N GLY A 84 -8.43 -6.84 -0.20
CA GLY A 84 -7.58 -7.96 -0.62
C GLY A 84 -7.68 -8.27 -2.11
N ARG A 85 -8.89 -8.21 -2.69
CA ARG A 85 -9.11 -8.45 -4.13
C ARG A 85 -8.52 -7.35 -5.02
N CYS A 86 -8.78 -6.10 -4.67
CA CYS A 86 -8.27 -4.94 -5.38
C CYS A 86 -6.74 -4.88 -5.35
N LEU A 87 -6.15 -5.10 -4.18
CA LEU A 87 -4.70 -5.13 -3.99
C LEU A 87 -4.05 -6.43 -4.49
N GLY A 88 -4.83 -7.49 -4.71
CA GLY A 88 -4.36 -8.80 -5.19
C GLY A 88 -3.46 -9.55 -4.19
N ILE A 89 -3.65 -9.31 -2.91
CA ILE A 89 -2.80 -9.80 -1.83
C ILE A 89 -3.59 -10.24 -0.61
N HIS A 90 -2.92 -10.99 0.25
CA HIS A 90 -3.34 -11.18 1.63
C HIS A 90 -2.13 -11.23 2.57
N TYR A 91 -2.37 -11.00 3.87
CA TYR A 91 -1.39 -11.23 4.93
C TYR A 91 -2.08 -11.53 6.25
N ASP A 92 -1.45 -12.31 7.09
CA ASP A 92 -1.87 -12.67 8.44
C ASP A 92 -0.84 -12.32 9.50
N GLN A 93 0.35 -11.90 9.09
CA GLN A 93 1.47 -11.58 9.94
C GLN A 93 2.10 -10.24 9.59
N PHE A 94 2.50 -9.55 10.63
CA PHE A 94 3.31 -8.34 10.56
C PHE A 94 4.29 -8.30 11.73
N THR A 95 5.34 -7.51 11.60
CA THR A 95 6.36 -7.40 12.64
C THR A 95 7.09 -6.05 12.57
N TYR A 96 7.83 -5.78 13.63
CA TYR A 96 8.77 -4.68 13.67
C TYR A 96 10.12 -5.13 13.07
N PRO A 97 10.60 -4.51 11.99
CA PRO A 97 11.85 -4.91 11.36
C PRO A 97 13.07 -4.50 12.22
N LYS A 98 14.10 -5.35 12.20
CA LYS A 98 15.42 -5.03 12.75
C LYS A 98 16.46 -5.26 11.66
N ASN A 99 16.98 -4.16 11.08
CA ASN A 99 17.98 -4.21 10.02
C ASN A 99 17.54 -5.08 8.81
N VAL A 100 16.26 -5.10 8.50
CA VAL A 100 15.72 -5.79 7.33
C VAL A 100 15.76 -4.83 6.15
N ARG A 101 16.28 -5.28 5.03
CA ARG A 101 16.20 -4.53 3.77
C ARG A 101 15.14 -5.13 2.89
N ILE A 102 14.62 -4.31 1.99
CA ILE A 102 13.86 -4.77 0.83
C ILE A 102 14.72 -4.60 -0.41
N ALA A 103 14.52 -5.49 -1.37
CA ALA A 103 15.24 -5.48 -2.63
C ALA A 103 14.28 -5.67 -3.80
N THR A 104 14.44 -4.88 -4.84
CA THR A 104 13.72 -5.01 -6.11
C THR A 104 14.46 -5.95 -7.05
N THR A 105 13.76 -6.45 -8.06
CA THR A 105 14.34 -7.33 -9.09
C THR A 105 15.41 -6.63 -9.95
N ASP A 106 15.37 -5.31 -10.06
CA ASP A 106 16.36 -4.50 -10.78
C ASP A 106 17.57 -4.09 -9.91
N GLY A 107 17.68 -4.63 -8.68
CA GLY A 107 18.84 -4.48 -7.81
C GLY A 107 18.84 -3.25 -6.92
N ARG A 108 17.76 -2.44 -6.90
CA ARG A 108 17.59 -1.37 -5.91
C ARG A 108 17.24 -1.96 -4.56
N SER A 109 17.65 -1.31 -3.47
CA SER A 109 17.30 -1.75 -2.13
C SER A 109 17.14 -0.58 -1.16
N ALA A 110 16.33 -0.78 -0.11
CA ALA A 110 16.11 0.20 0.95
C ALA A 110 16.02 -0.49 2.32
N LEU A 111 16.36 0.24 3.38
CA LEU A 111 16.18 -0.24 4.75
C LEU A 111 14.72 -0.06 5.16
N THR A 112 14.16 -1.04 5.88
CA THR A 112 12.81 -0.95 6.45
C THR A 112 12.86 -0.41 7.88
N HIS A 113 11.80 0.30 8.26
CA HIS A 113 11.62 0.93 9.57
C HIS A 113 10.25 0.58 10.14
N ASP A 114 10.13 0.59 11.47
CA ASP A 114 8.91 0.58 12.27
C ASP A 114 7.85 -0.48 11.96
N TRP A 115 7.62 -0.84 10.68
CA TRP A 115 6.55 -1.76 10.29
C TRP A 115 6.87 -2.53 9.02
N MET A 116 6.60 -3.84 9.04
CA MET A 116 6.61 -4.69 7.86
C MET A 116 5.51 -5.76 7.95
N GLU A 117 4.81 -5.97 6.86
CA GLU A 117 3.81 -7.00 6.68
C GLU A 117 4.35 -8.13 5.82
N LEU A 118 4.03 -9.37 6.15
CA LEU A 118 4.46 -10.53 5.39
C LEU A 118 3.43 -10.81 4.29
N VAL A 119 3.53 -10.06 3.20
CA VAL A 119 2.54 -10.06 2.13
C VAL A 119 2.70 -11.27 1.22
N THR A 120 1.61 -12.00 1.01
CA THR A 120 1.46 -13.06 0.01
C THR A 120 0.69 -12.54 -1.18
N CYS A 121 1.21 -12.73 -2.39
CA CYS A 121 0.53 -12.34 -3.63
C CYS A 121 -0.47 -13.40 -4.06
N ASP A 122 -1.72 -12.98 -4.31
CA ASP A 122 -2.76 -13.81 -4.93
C ASP A 122 -2.80 -13.59 -6.44
N THR A 123 -3.00 -12.34 -6.87
CA THR A 123 -2.98 -11.92 -8.28
C THR A 123 -1.95 -10.82 -8.54
N ALA A 124 -1.44 -10.18 -7.48
CA ALA A 124 -0.45 -9.13 -7.60
C ALA A 124 0.92 -9.63 -8.03
N THR A 125 1.65 -8.78 -8.71
CA THR A 125 3.06 -8.99 -9.05
C THR A 125 3.95 -8.37 -7.97
N PRO A 126 4.87 -9.13 -7.35
CA PRO A 126 5.80 -8.56 -6.39
C PRO A 126 6.85 -7.69 -7.10
N LEU A 127 7.02 -6.45 -6.64
CA LEU A 127 8.05 -5.52 -7.12
C LEU A 127 9.30 -5.52 -6.24
N ALA A 128 9.12 -5.81 -4.95
CA ALA A 128 10.22 -5.95 -4.01
C ALA A 128 9.93 -7.04 -2.96
N HIS A 129 10.97 -7.71 -2.52
CA HIS A 129 10.94 -8.74 -1.47
C HIS A 129 11.82 -8.32 -0.28
N TYR A 130 11.59 -8.94 0.88
CA TYR A 130 12.47 -8.77 2.03
C TYR A 130 13.78 -9.53 1.83
N ASP A 131 14.89 -8.86 2.02
CA ASP A 131 16.22 -9.49 2.08
C ASP A 131 16.41 -10.10 3.48
N HIS A 132 15.84 -11.28 3.67
CA HIS A 132 15.82 -11.96 4.96
C HIS A 132 15.76 -13.49 4.76
N PRO A 133 16.58 -14.29 5.47
CA PRO A 133 16.69 -15.74 5.25
C PRO A 133 15.39 -16.52 5.43
N PHE A 134 14.48 -16.05 6.28
CA PHE A 134 13.20 -16.73 6.56
C PHE A 134 11.97 -16.00 6.03
N ARG A 135 12.11 -14.76 5.53
CA ARG A 135 11.00 -13.91 5.10
C ARG A 135 11.14 -13.44 3.66
N GLY A 136 12.17 -13.88 2.96
CA GLY A 136 12.46 -13.49 1.58
C GLY A 136 11.42 -13.95 0.56
N SER A 137 10.56 -14.91 0.92
CA SER A 137 9.43 -15.35 0.09
C SER A 137 8.26 -14.37 0.10
N TYR A 138 8.17 -13.50 1.12
CA TYR A 138 7.11 -12.52 1.22
C TYR A 138 7.44 -11.25 0.45
N ALA A 139 6.42 -10.68 -0.19
CA ALA A 139 6.55 -9.41 -0.87
C ALA A 139 6.52 -8.25 0.13
N ALA A 140 7.25 -7.20 -0.18
CA ALA A 140 7.25 -5.93 0.55
C ALA A 140 6.54 -4.82 -0.23
N VAL A 141 6.60 -4.89 -1.57
CA VAL A 141 5.92 -3.98 -2.49
C VAL A 141 5.30 -4.82 -3.60
N THR A 142 4.04 -4.55 -3.93
CA THR A 142 3.31 -5.28 -4.98
C THR A 142 2.52 -4.33 -5.86
N GLU A 143 2.30 -4.75 -7.11
CA GLU A 143 1.41 -4.08 -8.05
C GLU A 143 0.37 -5.09 -8.55
N ASN A 144 -0.89 -4.65 -8.64
CA ASN A 144 -1.99 -5.46 -9.14
C ASN A 144 -2.81 -4.71 -10.18
N ALA A 145 -3.02 -5.33 -11.34
CA ALA A 145 -4.03 -4.87 -12.29
C ALA A 145 -5.40 -5.39 -11.81
N TYR A 146 -6.36 -4.51 -11.62
CA TYR A 146 -7.68 -4.85 -11.13
C TYR A 146 -8.77 -4.18 -11.97
N GLN A 147 -9.57 -4.99 -12.66
CA GLN A 147 -10.61 -4.51 -13.59
C GLN A 147 -10.03 -3.53 -14.63
N LYS A 148 -10.35 -2.23 -14.55
CA LYS A 148 -9.87 -1.20 -15.47
C LYS A 148 -8.71 -0.38 -14.91
N GLY A 149 -8.39 -0.50 -13.63
CA GLY A 149 -7.36 0.25 -12.94
C GLY A 149 -6.26 -0.62 -12.38
N SER A 150 -5.50 -0.07 -11.47
CA SER A 150 -4.38 -0.77 -10.80
C SER A 150 -4.21 -0.31 -9.35
N ALA A 151 -3.50 -1.12 -8.58
CA ALA A 151 -3.15 -0.80 -7.20
C ALA A 151 -1.69 -1.13 -6.91
N LEU A 152 -0.97 -0.16 -6.35
CA LEU A 152 0.37 -0.32 -5.79
C LEU A 152 0.23 -0.46 -4.26
N TYR A 153 0.82 -1.48 -3.68
CA TYR A 153 0.80 -1.69 -2.24
C TYR A 153 2.20 -1.64 -1.65
N LEU A 154 2.36 -0.80 -0.64
CA LEU A 154 3.59 -0.65 0.13
C LEU A 154 3.40 -1.32 1.49
N GLY A 155 3.79 -2.59 1.61
CA GLY A 155 3.61 -3.43 2.81
C GLY A 155 4.61 -3.14 3.94
N ALA A 156 5.52 -2.19 3.75
CA ALA A 156 6.50 -1.78 4.73
C ALA A 156 6.76 -0.27 4.69
N PHE A 157 7.27 0.25 5.79
CA PHE A 157 7.86 1.59 5.83
C PHE A 157 9.35 1.48 5.53
N PHE A 158 9.86 2.21 4.55
CA PHE A 158 11.25 2.12 4.09
C PHE A 158 11.80 3.48 3.61
N ASP A 159 13.09 3.54 3.36
CA ASP A 159 13.80 4.75 2.96
C ASP A 159 13.33 5.31 1.62
N ASP A 160 13.37 6.63 1.50
CA ASP A 160 12.94 7.42 0.34
C ASP A 160 13.68 7.05 -0.97
N GLU A 161 14.90 6.52 -0.85
CA GLU A 161 15.73 6.10 -2.00
C GLU A 161 15.01 5.09 -2.92
N LEU A 162 14.12 4.30 -2.37
CA LEU A 162 13.30 3.37 -3.15
C LEU A 162 11.87 3.89 -3.35
N LEU A 163 11.32 4.64 -2.39
CA LEU A 163 9.95 5.16 -2.48
C LEU A 163 9.78 6.06 -3.71
N GLU A 164 10.64 7.04 -3.88
CA GLU A 164 10.51 8.02 -4.96
C GLU A 164 10.55 7.38 -6.36
N PRO A 165 11.50 6.48 -6.69
CA PRO A 165 11.47 5.77 -7.96
C PRO A 165 10.21 4.93 -8.18
N LEU A 166 9.68 4.29 -7.13
CA LEU A 166 8.43 3.52 -7.22
C LEU A 166 7.24 4.41 -7.55
N LEU A 167 7.09 5.56 -6.87
CA LEU A 167 6.00 6.50 -7.13
C LEU A 167 6.06 7.11 -8.53
N VAL A 168 7.24 7.32 -9.07
CA VAL A 168 7.42 7.89 -10.43
C VAL A 168 7.20 6.82 -11.51
N SER A 169 7.52 5.56 -11.24
CA SER A 169 7.37 4.48 -12.22
C SER A 169 5.93 3.95 -12.32
N TYR A 170 5.14 4.15 -11.30
CA TYR A 170 3.74 3.76 -11.23
C TYR A 170 2.82 4.79 -11.87
#